data_2f83f39ba4b51d493330ac2fad60905b
#
_entry.id   2f83f39ba4b51d493330ac2fad60905b
#
_cell.length_a   1.000
_cell.length_b   1.000
_cell.length_c   1.000
_cell.angle_alpha   90.00
_cell.angle_beta   90.00
_cell.angle_gamma   90.00
#
_symmetry.space_group_name_H-M   'P 1'
#
loop_
_entity.id
_entity.type
_entity.pdbx_description
1 polymer ?
#
loop_
_entity_poly.entity_id
_entity_poly.type
_entity_poly.pdbx_seq_one_letter_code
_entity_poly.pdbx_strand_id
1 'polypeptide(L)'
;EMCIRDRLDDRDVILFPEKVNGQFVMLHRPKQYIGEKFGVEYPSIWIKFSDDLLDWEGKESHLLLTGRENTWEEKIGGSTPPLKTDKGWLMLYHGVEHGGKGYYRVGALLLDLDNPLKILAKTHESILEPEEDFEINGYYNGCVFPTGNVIVDDTLFVYYGSADKYVCVATCSVNELLSYLLTDCKV
;
A
#
# COMPACT_ATOMS: atom_id res chain seq x y z
N GLU A 1 -13.74 -21.24 1.61
CA GLU A 1 -13.77 -20.95 0.16
C GLU A 1 -13.16 -19.57 -0.06
N MET A 2 -11.97 -19.54 -0.65
CA MET A 2 -11.51 -18.29 -1.23
C MET A 2 -12.40 -18.01 -2.44
N CYS A 3 -13.29 -17.05 -2.31
CA CYS A 3 -14.13 -16.62 -3.41
C CYS A 3 -13.27 -16.01 -4.50
N ILE A 4 -12.98 -16.76 -5.56
CA ILE A 4 -12.45 -16.22 -6.82
C ILE A 4 -13.63 -15.50 -7.49
N ARG A 5 -13.90 -14.28 -7.04
CA ARG A 5 -15.07 -13.53 -7.50
C ARG A 5 -14.96 -13.04 -8.94
N ASP A 6 -13.76 -12.72 -9.41
CA ASP A 6 -13.61 -11.93 -10.62
C ASP A 6 -12.82 -12.65 -11.72
N ARG A 7 -12.42 -13.91 -11.53
CA ARG A 7 -11.52 -14.64 -12.44
C ARG A 7 -10.20 -13.90 -12.77
N LEU A 8 -9.91 -12.84 -12.04
CA LEU A 8 -8.66 -12.09 -12.13
C LEU A 8 -7.68 -12.62 -11.07
N ASP A 9 -6.41 -12.77 -11.42
CA ASP A 9 -5.34 -12.97 -10.43
C ASP A 9 -5.11 -11.60 -9.75
N ASP A 10 -5.93 -11.31 -8.75
CA ASP A 10 -5.89 -10.08 -7.99
C ASP A 10 -5.16 -10.27 -6.68
N ARG A 11 -4.40 -9.28 -6.27
CA ARG A 11 -3.56 -9.33 -5.08
C ARG A 11 -3.67 -8.05 -4.29
N ASP A 12 -3.19 -8.10 -3.05
CA ASP A 12 -3.13 -6.96 -2.15
C ASP A 12 -4.49 -6.26 -2.02
N VAL A 13 -5.55 -7.08 -1.93
CA VAL A 13 -6.92 -6.59 -1.79
C VAL A 13 -7.12 -6.09 -0.38
N ILE A 14 -7.40 -4.79 -0.25
CA ILE A 14 -7.52 -4.08 1.02
C ILE A 14 -8.78 -3.22 1.00
N LEU A 15 -9.61 -3.35 2.02
CA LEU A 15 -10.76 -2.47 2.22
C LEU A 15 -10.40 -1.29 3.12
N PHE A 16 -10.96 -0.13 2.81
CA PHE A 16 -10.96 0.99 3.75
C PHE A 16 -11.79 0.61 4.99
N PRO A 17 -11.41 1.07 6.19
CA PRO A 17 -12.08 0.68 7.43
C PRO A 17 -13.49 1.27 7.56
N GLU A 18 -13.81 2.30 6.78
CA GLU A 18 -15.12 2.94 6.72
C GLU A 18 -15.45 3.40 5.29
N LYS A 19 -16.71 3.70 5.06
CA LYS A 19 -17.17 4.23 3.78
C LYS A 19 -16.67 5.65 3.54
N VAL A 20 -16.33 5.95 2.30
CA VAL A 20 -16.03 7.31 1.83
C VAL A 20 -17.20 7.78 0.94
N ASN A 21 -17.83 8.88 1.30
CA ASN A 21 -19.02 9.40 0.60
C ASN A 21 -20.15 8.36 0.41
N GLY A 22 -20.33 7.48 1.41
CA GLY A 22 -21.34 6.44 1.39
C GLY A 22 -20.95 5.16 0.63
N GLN A 23 -19.81 5.11 -0.02
CA GLN A 23 -19.33 3.95 -0.77
C GLN A 23 -18.23 3.19 -0.03
N PHE A 24 -18.22 1.87 -0.16
CA PHE A 24 -17.09 1.04 0.19
C PHE A 24 -15.95 1.30 -0.79
N VAL A 25 -14.73 1.32 -0.28
CA VAL A 25 -13.52 1.58 -1.07
C VAL A 25 -12.56 0.41 -0.92
N MET A 26 -12.05 -0.07 -2.05
CA MET A 26 -11.15 -1.22 -2.12
C MET A 26 -9.90 -0.86 -2.92
N LEU A 27 -8.75 -1.10 -2.33
CA LEU A 27 -7.47 -1.13 -3.04
C LEU A 27 -7.22 -2.54 -3.55
N HIS A 28 -6.58 -2.65 -4.71
CA HIS A 28 -6.22 -3.96 -5.27
C HIS A 28 -5.07 -3.83 -6.29
N ARG A 29 -4.48 -4.97 -6.66
CA ARG A 29 -3.40 -5.04 -7.64
C ARG A 29 -3.60 -6.21 -8.58
N PRO A 30 -4.44 -6.05 -9.62
CA PRO A 30 -4.66 -7.09 -10.62
C PRO A 30 -3.39 -7.31 -11.46
N LYS A 31 -2.90 -8.54 -11.52
CA LYS A 31 -1.70 -8.88 -12.30
C LYS A 31 -1.86 -8.63 -13.80
N GLN A 32 -3.08 -8.67 -14.31
CA GLN A 32 -3.38 -8.47 -15.72
C GLN A 32 -3.44 -7.00 -16.14
N TYR A 33 -3.47 -6.06 -15.18
CA TYR A 33 -3.56 -4.62 -15.46
C TYR A 33 -2.18 -4.02 -15.72
N ILE A 34 -1.51 -4.53 -16.75
CA ILE A 34 -0.19 -4.10 -17.22
C ILE A 34 -0.23 -3.98 -18.74
N GLY A 35 0.56 -3.07 -19.29
CA GLY A 35 0.71 -2.82 -20.71
C GLY A 35 -0.12 -1.63 -21.22
N GLU A 36 0.00 -1.38 -22.51
CA GLU A 36 -0.54 -0.21 -23.20
C GLU A 36 -2.05 0.03 -22.93
N LYS A 37 -2.84 -1.06 -22.88
CA LYS A 37 -4.29 -1.00 -22.60
C LYS A 37 -4.62 -0.32 -21.27
N PHE A 38 -3.73 -0.44 -20.30
CA PHE A 38 -3.94 0.07 -18.94
C PHE A 38 -3.09 1.30 -18.63
N GLY A 39 -2.19 1.69 -19.56
CA GLY A 39 -1.31 2.85 -19.40
C GLY A 39 -0.26 2.69 -18.31
N VAL A 40 0.08 1.44 -17.91
CA VAL A 40 1.08 1.14 -16.89
C VAL A 40 1.98 -0.01 -17.35
N GLU A 41 3.27 0.08 -17.06
CA GLU A 41 4.26 -0.93 -17.44
C GLU A 41 4.56 -1.91 -16.29
N TYR A 42 4.28 -1.51 -15.06
CA TYR A 42 4.62 -2.26 -13.84
C TYR A 42 3.37 -2.53 -12.99
N PRO A 43 3.39 -3.58 -12.14
CA PRO A 43 2.31 -3.85 -11.20
C PRO A 43 2.04 -2.65 -10.30
N SER A 44 0.82 -2.14 -10.37
CA SER A 44 0.40 -0.84 -9.84
C SER A 44 -0.77 -1.00 -8.86
N ILE A 45 -0.99 -0.02 -8.01
CA ILE A 45 -2.12 0.01 -7.07
C ILE A 45 -3.33 0.66 -7.75
N TRP A 46 -4.44 -0.05 -7.70
CA TRP A 46 -5.73 0.38 -8.23
C TRP A 46 -6.74 0.53 -7.10
N ILE A 47 -7.78 1.31 -7.34
CA ILE A 47 -8.85 1.58 -6.38
C ILE A 47 -10.22 1.41 -7.05
N LYS A 48 -11.15 0.82 -6.32
CA LYS A 48 -12.55 0.62 -6.71
C LYS A 48 -13.50 1.17 -5.67
N PHE A 49 -14.70 1.53 -6.12
CA PHE A 49 -15.80 1.99 -5.28
C PHE A 49 -17.02 1.12 -5.50
N SER A 50 -17.76 0.82 -4.42
CA SER A 50 -19.02 0.10 -4.49
C SER A 50 -20.01 0.54 -3.40
N ASP A 51 -21.27 0.55 -3.74
CA ASP A 51 -22.35 0.81 -2.78
C ASP A 51 -22.63 -0.43 -1.89
N ASP A 52 -22.27 -1.62 -2.40
CA ASP A 52 -22.42 -2.91 -1.72
C ASP A 52 -21.05 -3.57 -1.48
N LEU A 53 -20.79 -3.97 -0.23
CA LEU A 53 -19.56 -4.66 0.16
C LEU A 53 -19.31 -5.95 -0.62
N LEU A 54 -20.36 -6.59 -1.10
CA LEU A 54 -20.28 -7.88 -1.79
C LEU A 54 -20.26 -7.77 -3.31
N ASP A 55 -20.58 -6.60 -3.87
CA ASP A 55 -20.65 -6.36 -5.31
C ASP A 55 -19.47 -5.52 -5.80
N TRP A 56 -18.46 -6.19 -6.33
CA TRP A 56 -17.28 -5.58 -6.93
C TRP A 56 -17.13 -5.92 -8.41
N GLU A 57 -17.97 -6.84 -8.92
CA GLU A 57 -17.94 -7.24 -10.32
C GLU A 57 -18.44 -6.10 -11.21
N GLY A 58 -17.73 -5.84 -12.32
CA GLY A 58 -18.08 -4.77 -13.25
C GLY A 58 -17.85 -3.34 -12.74
N LYS A 59 -17.42 -3.16 -11.47
CA LYS A 59 -17.04 -1.84 -10.98
C LYS A 59 -15.75 -1.37 -11.64
N GLU A 60 -15.71 -0.08 -12.00
CA GLU A 60 -14.55 0.53 -12.63
C GLU A 60 -13.36 0.55 -11.66
N SER A 61 -12.18 0.17 -12.19
CA SER A 61 -10.92 0.28 -11.46
C SER A 61 -10.19 1.54 -11.93
N HIS A 62 -9.82 2.38 -11.00
CA HIS A 62 -9.06 3.59 -11.26
C HIS A 62 -7.61 3.37 -10.82
N LEU A 63 -6.66 3.80 -11.65
CA LEU A 63 -5.24 3.78 -11.28
C LEU A 63 -5.00 4.78 -10.15
N LEU A 64 -4.46 4.31 -9.02
CA LEU A 64 -4.11 5.15 -7.89
C LEU A 64 -2.62 5.50 -7.90
N LEU A 65 -1.75 4.50 -7.99
CA LEU A 65 -0.30 4.69 -7.99
C LEU A 65 0.34 3.67 -8.93
N THR A 66 1.24 4.15 -9.79
CA THR A 66 2.04 3.29 -10.69
C THR A 66 3.42 3.02 -10.13
N GLY A 67 3.96 1.84 -10.46
CA GLY A 67 5.36 1.53 -10.24
C GLY A 67 6.29 2.41 -11.06
N ARG A 68 7.54 2.55 -10.63
CA ARG A 68 8.57 3.38 -11.30
C ARG A 68 9.80 2.54 -11.63
N GLU A 69 10.15 2.53 -12.90
CA GLU A 69 11.31 1.82 -13.42
C GLU A 69 12.62 2.18 -12.70
N ASN A 70 13.46 1.17 -12.48
CA ASN A 70 14.79 1.31 -11.85
C ASN A 70 14.75 1.93 -10.44
N THR A 71 13.67 1.73 -9.72
CA THR A 71 13.52 2.16 -8.32
C THR A 71 13.07 1.00 -7.43
N TRP A 72 13.09 1.23 -6.10
CA TRP A 72 12.52 0.30 -5.14
C TRP A 72 10.99 0.14 -5.27
N GLU A 73 10.36 0.99 -6.06
CA GLU A 73 8.92 1.00 -6.34
C GLU A 73 8.58 0.42 -7.72
N GLU A 74 9.42 -0.38 -8.33
CA GLU A 74 9.13 -0.89 -9.68
C GLU A 74 7.89 -1.78 -9.69
N LYS A 75 7.72 -2.65 -8.70
CA LYS A 75 6.45 -3.32 -8.39
C LYS A 75 5.93 -2.81 -7.07
N ILE A 76 4.69 -2.34 -7.03
CA ILE A 76 4.07 -1.82 -5.81
C ILE A 76 2.74 -2.51 -5.51
N GLY A 77 2.35 -2.50 -4.24
CA GLY A 77 1.05 -2.99 -3.78
C GLY A 77 0.68 -2.41 -2.43
N GLY A 78 -0.62 -2.34 -2.12
CA GLY A 78 -1.09 -1.95 -0.80
C GLY A 78 -0.64 -2.95 0.27
N SER A 79 -0.43 -2.49 1.49
CA SER A 79 0.03 -3.35 2.58
C SER A 79 -1.01 -3.49 3.70
N THR A 80 -1.52 -2.38 4.20
CA THR A 80 -2.44 -2.36 5.34
C THR A 80 -3.66 -1.50 5.05
N PRO A 81 -4.81 -1.73 5.73
CA PRO A 81 -5.93 -0.81 5.63
C PRO A 81 -5.49 0.63 5.95
N PRO A 82 -5.91 1.62 5.14
CA PRO A 82 -5.59 3.01 5.41
C PRO A 82 -6.13 3.47 6.77
N LEU A 83 -5.37 4.32 7.44
CA LEU A 83 -5.75 4.92 8.72
C LEU A 83 -6.29 6.33 8.48
N LYS A 84 -7.49 6.60 9.01
CA LYS A 84 -8.06 7.94 8.95
C LYS A 84 -7.37 8.87 9.94
N THR A 85 -6.90 10.00 9.45
CA THR A 85 -6.31 11.08 10.23
C THR A 85 -7.05 12.39 9.96
N ASP A 86 -6.75 13.44 10.69
CA ASP A 86 -7.29 14.78 10.42
C ASP A 86 -6.72 15.44 9.14
N LYS A 87 -5.66 14.87 8.58
CA LYS A 87 -4.98 15.37 7.38
C LYS A 87 -5.30 14.56 6.11
N GLY A 88 -5.84 13.35 6.25
CA GLY A 88 -6.11 12.46 5.13
C GLY A 88 -6.11 10.99 5.53
N TRP A 89 -6.25 10.11 4.56
CA TRP A 89 -6.06 8.67 4.73
C TRP A 89 -4.58 8.33 4.63
N LEU A 90 -3.96 8.00 5.75
CA LEU A 90 -2.58 7.50 5.79
C LEU A 90 -2.56 6.04 5.35
N MET A 91 -1.91 5.75 4.24
CA MET A 91 -1.80 4.43 3.65
C MET A 91 -0.34 4.00 3.59
N LEU A 92 -0.05 2.77 4.05
CA LEU A 92 1.23 2.12 3.82
C LEU A 92 1.15 1.23 2.59
N TYR A 93 2.20 1.24 1.78
CA TYR A 93 2.34 0.37 0.62
C TYR A 93 3.75 -0.25 0.58
N HIS A 94 3.87 -1.39 -0.06
CA HIS A 94 5.17 -1.99 -0.30
C HIS A 94 5.64 -1.78 -1.74
N GLY A 95 6.93 -1.73 -1.90
CA GLY A 95 7.60 -1.70 -3.19
C GLY A 95 8.72 -2.75 -3.27
N VAL A 96 8.99 -3.20 -4.49
CA VAL A 96 10.06 -4.17 -4.79
C VAL A 96 10.73 -3.78 -6.10
N GLU A 97 12.06 -3.71 -6.11
CA GLU A 97 12.83 -3.53 -7.33
C GLU A 97 12.95 -4.84 -8.12
N HIS A 98 12.85 -4.78 -9.45
CA HIS A 98 13.17 -5.88 -10.34
C HIS A 98 14.66 -5.82 -10.78
N GLY A 99 15.30 -6.98 -10.82
CA GLY A 99 16.71 -7.07 -11.26
C GLY A 99 17.76 -6.70 -10.21
N GLY A 100 17.33 -6.17 -9.04
CA GLY A 100 18.19 -5.94 -7.89
C GLY A 100 18.13 -7.10 -6.88
N LYS A 101 18.27 -6.79 -5.59
CA LYS A 101 18.17 -7.78 -4.52
C LYS A 101 16.73 -8.30 -4.31
N GLY A 102 15.74 -7.64 -4.92
CA GLY A 102 14.31 -7.97 -4.76
C GLY A 102 13.78 -7.69 -3.36
N TYR A 103 14.39 -6.74 -2.64
CA TYR A 103 14.00 -6.41 -1.27
C TYR A 103 12.64 -5.72 -1.24
N TYR A 104 11.79 -6.16 -0.31
CA TYR A 104 10.53 -5.51 0.01
C TYR A 104 10.78 -4.34 0.96
N ARG A 105 10.35 -3.16 0.56
CA ARG A 105 10.43 -1.92 1.33
C ARG A 105 9.05 -1.29 1.46
N VAL A 106 8.92 -0.37 2.39
CA VAL A 106 7.64 0.28 2.71
C VAL A 106 7.72 1.77 2.44
N GLY A 107 6.70 2.28 1.78
CA GLY A 107 6.44 3.71 1.64
C GLY A 107 5.10 4.11 2.25
N ALA A 108 4.86 5.41 2.31
CA ALA A 108 3.61 5.97 2.78
C ALA A 108 2.98 6.93 1.77
N LEU A 109 1.66 6.89 1.71
CA LEU A 109 0.80 7.81 0.96
C LEU A 109 -0.14 8.52 1.92
N LEU A 110 -0.46 9.77 1.60
CA LEU A 110 -1.57 10.49 2.20
C LEU A 110 -2.60 10.78 1.10
N LEU A 111 -3.83 10.26 1.26
CA LEU A 111 -4.91 10.46 0.33
C LEU A 111 -5.92 11.46 0.90
N ASP A 112 -6.61 12.17 0.02
CA ASP A 112 -7.67 13.10 0.42
C ASP A 112 -8.83 12.35 1.09
N LEU A 113 -9.41 12.94 2.14
CA LEU A 113 -10.48 12.31 2.93
C LEU A 113 -11.76 12.06 2.14
N ASP A 114 -12.12 13.01 1.29
CA ASP A 114 -13.37 12.98 0.53
C ASP A 114 -13.17 12.36 -0.86
N ASN A 115 -11.96 12.47 -1.41
CA ASN A 115 -11.62 11.90 -2.71
C ASN A 115 -10.31 11.08 -2.64
N PRO A 116 -10.36 9.81 -2.26
CA PRO A 116 -9.16 8.99 -2.10
C PRO A 116 -8.42 8.67 -3.42
N LEU A 117 -8.93 9.09 -4.57
CA LEU A 117 -8.18 9.10 -5.83
C LEU A 117 -7.11 10.20 -5.85
N LYS A 118 -7.26 11.22 -5.01
CA LYS A 118 -6.31 12.33 -4.93
C LYS A 118 -5.22 12.03 -3.92
N ILE A 119 -4.00 11.84 -4.39
CA ILE A 119 -2.81 11.74 -3.55
C ILE A 119 -2.41 13.17 -3.14
N LEU A 120 -2.32 13.41 -1.83
CA LEU A 120 -1.88 14.68 -1.25
C LEU A 120 -0.36 14.71 -1.06
N ALA A 121 0.20 13.55 -0.69
CA ALA A 121 1.63 13.37 -0.47
C ALA A 121 2.04 11.90 -0.63
N LYS A 122 3.30 11.67 -1.02
CA LYS A 122 3.89 10.33 -1.18
C LYS A 122 5.38 10.38 -0.84
N THR A 123 5.84 9.47 0.02
CA THR A 123 7.27 9.38 0.34
C THR A 123 8.11 9.14 -0.92
N HIS A 124 9.25 9.81 -1.01
CA HIS A 124 10.19 9.65 -2.13
C HIS A 124 11.08 8.44 -1.92
N GLU A 125 11.48 8.23 -0.66
CA GLU A 125 12.28 7.09 -0.21
C GLU A 125 11.44 6.14 0.63
N SER A 126 11.95 4.93 0.85
CA SER A 126 11.34 3.98 1.78
C SER A 126 11.43 4.50 3.21
N ILE A 127 10.38 4.29 3.99
CA ILE A 127 10.32 4.62 5.42
C ILE A 127 10.64 3.42 6.31
N LEU A 128 10.67 2.23 5.74
CA LEU A 128 11.09 0.99 6.39
C LEU A 128 11.68 0.07 5.33
N GLU A 129 12.88 -0.42 5.57
CA GLU A 129 13.57 -1.35 4.68
C GLU A 129 14.34 -2.41 5.48
N PRO A 130 14.70 -3.54 4.85
CA PRO A 130 15.44 -4.60 5.55
C PRO A 130 16.86 -4.15 5.92
N GLU A 131 17.12 -4.00 7.21
CA GLU A 131 18.42 -3.61 7.77
C GLU A 131 18.98 -4.68 8.71
N GLU A 132 18.12 -5.30 9.51
CA GLU A 132 18.51 -6.26 10.53
C GLU A 132 18.70 -7.68 9.95
N ASP A 133 19.51 -8.49 10.60
CA ASP A 133 19.78 -9.85 10.14
C ASP A 133 18.51 -10.70 9.98
N PHE A 134 17.55 -10.53 10.88
CA PHE A 134 16.25 -11.22 10.83
C PHE A 134 15.30 -10.70 9.73
N GLU A 135 15.59 -9.56 9.13
CA GLU A 135 14.87 -9.00 7.98
C GLU A 135 15.54 -9.39 6.66
N ILE A 136 16.87 -9.62 6.70
CA ILE A 136 17.67 -9.96 5.53
C ILE A 136 17.68 -11.47 5.32
N ASN A 137 17.75 -12.28 6.38
CA ASN A 137 17.96 -13.73 6.30
C ASN A 137 16.75 -14.55 6.78
N GLY A 138 16.02 -15.17 5.86
CA GLY A 138 14.86 -16.00 6.16
C GLY A 138 14.42 -16.89 5.02
N TYR A 139 13.13 -17.16 4.92
CA TYR A 139 12.54 -17.87 3.79
C TYR A 139 12.49 -17.02 2.53
N TYR A 140 12.31 -15.71 2.70
CA TYR A 140 12.48 -14.70 1.65
C TYR A 140 13.48 -13.65 2.14
N ASN A 141 14.62 -13.55 1.47
CA ASN A 141 15.69 -12.65 1.88
C ASN A 141 15.36 -11.18 1.59
N GLY A 142 15.53 -10.32 2.59
CA GLY A 142 15.32 -8.89 2.44
C GLY A 142 13.83 -8.52 2.31
N CYS A 143 13.05 -8.83 3.33
CA CYS A 143 11.62 -8.56 3.34
C CYS A 143 11.17 -7.90 4.64
N VAL A 144 10.58 -6.72 4.51
CA VAL A 144 9.72 -6.07 5.50
C VAL A 144 8.34 -5.86 4.86
N PHE A 145 7.35 -6.66 5.27
CA PHE A 145 6.02 -6.68 4.65
C PHE A 145 4.94 -6.36 5.69
N PRO A 146 4.43 -5.12 5.73
CA PRO A 146 3.37 -4.75 6.67
C PRO A 146 2.10 -5.56 6.45
N THR A 147 1.55 -6.07 7.53
CA THR A 147 0.33 -6.89 7.55
C THR A 147 -0.78 -6.31 8.44
N GLY A 148 -0.42 -5.35 9.30
CA GLY A 148 -1.36 -4.66 10.17
C GLY A 148 -0.79 -3.35 10.69
N ASN A 149 -1.65 -2.40 11.00
CA ASN A 149 -1.28 -1.13 11.58
C ASN A 149 -2.35 -0.62 12.54
N VAL A 150 -1.94 0.17 13.52
CA VAL A 150 -2.86 0.84 14.45
C VAL A 150 -2.19 2.10 15.00
N ILE A 151 -2.99 3.12 15.25
CA ILE A 151 -2.57 4.32 15.96
C ILE A 151 -3.07 4.25 17.40
N VAL A 152 -2.17 4.40 18.36
CA VAL A 152 -2.49 4.55 19.77
C VAL A 152 -1.85 5.85 20.23
N ASP A 153 -2.66 6.80 20.65
CA ASP A 153 -2.25 8.20 20.91
C ASP A 153 -1.56 8.78 19.66
N ASP A 154 -0.29 9.17 19.76
CA ASP A 154 0.51 9.64 18.61
C ASP A 154 1.44 8.56 18.03
N THR A 155 1.34 7.34 18.48
CA THR A 155 2.24 6.27 18.02
C THR A 155 1.55 5.40 16.96
N LEU A 156 2.12 5.36 15.77
CA LEU A 156 1.81 4.37 14.74
C LEU A 156 2.58 3.08 15.04
N PHE A 157 1.85 2.00 15.23
CA PHE A 157 2.41 0.64 15.29
C PHE A 157 2.20 -0.03 13.92
N VAL A 158 3.28 -0.49 13.32
CA VAL A 158 3.28 -1.22 12.05
C VAL A 158 3.75 -2.65 12.32
N TYR A 159 2.84 -3.61 12.25
CA TYR A 159 3.15 -5.03 12.35
C TYR A 159 3.53 -5.55 10.99
N TYR A 160 4.68 -6.21 10.87
CA TYR A 160 5.20 -6.69 9.60
C TYR A 160 5.79 -8.10 9.68
N GLY A 161 5.69 -8.81 8.56
CA GLY A 161 6.46 -10.02 8.32
C GLY A 161 7.90 -9.66 7.95
N SER A 162 8.84 -10.32 8.60
CA SER A 162 10.27 -10.11 8.40
C SER A 162 10.88 -11.37 7.81
N ALA A 163 11.47 -11.24 6.61
CA ALA A 163 12.07 -12.30 5.80
C ALA A 163 11.20 -13.58 5.67
N ASP A 164 9.85 -13.41 5.69
CA ASP A 164 8.85 -14.50 5.71
C ASP A 164 9.01 -15.51 6.86
N LYS A 165 9.70 -15.14 7.93
CA LYS A 165 10.05 -16.03 9.03
C LYS A 165 9.60 -15.52 10.40
N TYR A 166 9.60 -14.24 10.60
CA TYR A 166 9.28 -13.61 11.88
C TYR A 166 8.14 -12.61 11.75
N VAL A 167 7.49 -12.30 12.86
CA VAL A 167 6.55 -11.18 12.99
C VAL A 167 7.19 -10.13 13.88
N CYS A 168 7.28 -8.92 13.37
CA CYS A 168 7.94 -7.81 14.02
C CYS A 168 6.99 -6.60 14.12
N VAL A 169 7.40 -5.59 14.87
CA VAL A 169 6.70 -4.32 14.97
C VAL A 169 7.70 -3.16 14.88
N ALA A 170 7.39 -2.18 14.04
CA ALA A 170 8.06 -0.89 13.97
C ALA A 170 7.11 0.20 14.48
N THR A 171 7.65 1.27 15.03
CA THR A 171 6.85 2.39 15.53
C THR A 171 7.43 3.73 15.10
N CYS A 172 6.55 4.71 14.88
CA CYS A 172 6.93 6.11 14.71
C CYS A 172 5.83 7.04 15.25
N SER A 173 6.13 8.33 15.40
CA SER A 173 5.12 9.36 15.66
C SER A 173 4.28 9.59 14.40
N VAL A 174 2.96 9.55 14.55
CA VAL A 174 2.02 9.88 13.45
C VAL A 174 2.17 11.34 13.04
N ASN A 175 2.29 12.25 14.01
CA ASN A 175 2.44 13.67 13.74
C ASN A 175 3.72 13.98 12.97
N GLU A 176 4.85 13.35 13.32
CA GLU A 176 6.11 13.49 12.59
C GLU A 176 6.00 12.93 11.16
N LEU A 177 5.41 11.74 10.98
CA LEU A 177 5.21 11.15 9.65
C LEU A 177 4.29 12.02 8.76
N LEU A 178 3.17 12.51 9.31
CA LEU A 178 2.27 13.41 8.59
C LEU A 178 2.93 14.76 8.27
N SER A 179 3.73 15.31 9.19
CA SER A 179 4.49 16.52 8.94
C SER A 179 5.48 16.32 7.80
N TYR A 180 6.27 15.25 7.83
CA TYR A 180 7.21 14.90 6.76
C TYR A 180 6.49 14.75 5.41
N LEU A 181 5.39 14.02 5.37
CA LEU A 181 4.59 13.86 4.14
C LEU A 181 4.13 15.22 3.60
N LEU A 182 3.60 16.09 4.45
CA LEU A 182 3.00 17.35 4.03
C LEU A 182 4.02 18.47 3.77
N THR A 183 5.24 18.39 4.27
CA THR A 183 6.28 19.40 4.01
C THR A 183 7.22 18.96 2.89
N ASP A 184 7.72 17.74 2.93
CA ASP A 184 8.81 17.29 2.08
C ASP A 184 8.36 16.41 0.92
N CYS A 185 7.13 15.85 0.97
CA CYS A 185 6.66 14.82 0.06
C CYS A 185 5.34 15.17 -0.68
N LYS A 186 4.96 16.44 -0.74
CA LYS A 186 3.76 16.88 -1.49
C LYS A 186 3.86 16.53 -2.98
N VAL A 187 2.73 16.09 -3.53
CA VAL A 187 2.54 15.79 -4.96
C VAL A 187 1.77 16.93 -5.63
#